data_ca7ed9ebff09084826e74c67584c41ac
#
_entry.id   ca7ed9ebff09084826e74c67584c41ac
#
_cell.length_a   1.000
_cell.length_b   1.000
_cell.length_c   1.000
_cell.angle_alpha   90.00
_cell.angle_beta   90.00
_cell.angle_gamma   90.00
#
_symmetry.space_group_name_H-M   'P 1'
#
loop_
_entity.id
_entity.type
_entity.pdbx_description
1 polymer ?
#
loop_
_entity_poly.entity_id
_entity_poly.type
_entity_poly.pdbx_seq_one_letter_code
_entity_poly.pdbx_strand_id
1 'polypeptide(L)'
;MRLRIAAGVVVVLVMNGTTEAAIDERVLTRVRGVDQEFHALIREGDARSPSFREIVDEIQRSNAIVLVQYGLCAKGQIRSCVTHVAGDAAARNIRIVINTRTTNDRLIATIAHELQHAVEIIRDAGATGPEQVLALYRRIGTGECAKGRSDRCETEAALAVETKVLKELDRSPRIGTP
;
A
#
# COMPACT_ATOMS: atom_id res chain seq x y z
N MET A 1 3.74 -63.80 52.73
CA MET A 1 2.91 -62.90 51.91
C MET A 1 3.82 -61.76 51.39
N ARG A 2 4.27 -61.81 50.11
CA ARG A 2 5.23 -60.82 49.54
C ARG A 2 4.43 -59.91 48.59
N LEU A 3 4.35 -58.65 48.97
CA LEU A 3 3.69 -57.60 48.20
C LEU A 3 4.65 -57.15 47.09
N ARG A 4 4.25 -57.31 45.81
CA ARG A 4 4.99 -56.75 44.64
C ARG A 4 4.40 -55.42 44.29
N ILE A 5 5.21 -54.36 44.45
CA ILE A 5 4.89 -53.02 43.99
C ILE A 5 5.30 -52.95 42.54
N ALA A 6 4.36 -52.75 41.61
CA ALA A 6 4.63 -52.46 40.21
C ALA A 6 4.85 -50.96 40.04
N ALA A 7 6.04 -50.56 39.61
CA ALA A 7 6.35 -49.20 39.25
C ALA A 7 5.80 -48.92 37.85
N GLY A 8 4.77 -48.08 37.77
CA GLY A 8 4.26 -47.58 36.50
C GLY A 8 5.12 -46.41 35.98
N VAL A 9 5.67 -46.57 34.79
CA VAL A 9 6.39 -45.48 34.10
C VAL A 9 5.34 -44.60 33.42
N VAL A 10 5.22 -43.35 33.84
CA VAL A 10 4.41 -42.34 33.15
C VAL A 10 5.26 -41.68 32.08
N VAL A 11 4.98 -41.97 30.82
CA VAL A 11 5.59 -41.26 29.69
C VAL A 11 4.80 -39.97 29.45
N VAL A 12 5.37 -38.83 29.78
CA VAL A 12 4.82 -37.51 29.43
C VAL A 12 5.27 -37.16 28.01
N LEU A 13 4.34 -37.29 27.05
CA LEU A 13 4.51 -36.79 25.70
C LEU A 13 4.38 -35.27 25.73
N VAL A 14 5.52 -34.56 25.67
CA VAL A 14 5.55 -33.14 25.44
C VAL A 14 5.26 -32.91 23.94
N MET A 15 4.03 -32.58 23.61
CA MET A 15 3.70 -32.08 22.28
C MET A 15 4.26 -30.66 22.15
N ASN A 16 5.39 -30.51 21.46
CA ASN A 16 5.85 -29.20 20.95
C ASN A 16 4.86 -28.75 19.88
N GLY A 17 3.80 -28.09 20.31
CA GLY A 17 2.94 -27.34 19.43
C GLY A 17 3.73 -26.14 18.91
N THR A 18 4.26 -26.22 17.70
CA THR A 18 4.58 -25.05 16.92
C THR A 18 3.29 -24.29 16.70
N THR A 19 3.03 -23.28 17.50
CA THR A 19 2.01 -22.27 17.21
C THR A 19 2.47 -21.57 15.94
N GLU A 20 2.02 -22.08 14.79
CA GLU A 20 1.94 -21.31 13.56
C GLU A 20 1.03 -20.13 13.91
N ALA A 21 1.64 -18.97 14.12
CA ALA A 21 0.89 -17.74 14.31
C ALA A 21 0.08 -17.56 13.02
N ALA A 22 -1.23 -17.83 13.11
CA ALA A 22 -2.16 -17.50 12.06
C ALA A 22 -1.95 -16.00 11.79
N ILE A 23 -1.35 -15.68 10.65
CA ILE A 23 -1.25 -14.30 10.17
C ILE A 23 -2.70 -13.93 9.93
N ASP A 24 -3.27 -13.12 10.85
CA ASP A 24 -4.59 -12.55 10.69
C ASP A 24 -4.55 -11.73 9.39
N GLU A 25 -5.08 -12.32 8.32
CA GLU A 25 -5.01 -11.76 6.99
C GLU A 25 -5.92 -10.54 6.92
N ARG A 26 -5.32 -9.38 7.20
CA ARG A 26 -6.01 -8.09 7.16
C ARG A 26 -6.71 -7.88 5.82
N VAL A 27 -8.01 -7.67 5.85
CA VAL A 27 -8.82 -7.45 4.65
C VAL A 27 -8.72 -5.98 4.21
N LEU A 28 -8.11 -5.75 3.05
CA LEU A 28 -8.02 -4.45 2.42
C LEU A 28 -9.21 -4.24 1.49
N THR A 29 -10.21 -3.46 1.93
CA THR A 29 -11.46 -3.25 1.18
C THR A 29 -11.43 -2.02 0.30
N ARG A 30 -10.61 -1.01 0.62
CA ARG A 30 -10.59 0.29 -0.08
C ARG A 30 -9.36 0.53 -0.93
N VAL A 31 -8.25 -0.17 -0.69
CA VAL A 31 -7.08 -0.20 -1.57
C VAL A 31 -7.04 -1.54 -2.26
N ARG A 32 -7.16 -1.56 -3.59
CA ARG A 32 -7.31 -2.80 -4.36
C ARG A 32 -6.40 -2.82 -5.57
N GLY A 33 -5.65 -3.90 -5.76
CA GLY A 33 -5.08 -4.25 -7.04
C GLY A 33 -6.19 -4.68 -8.01
N VAL A 34 -6.15 -4.25 -9.26
CA VAL A 34 -7.11 -4.69 -10.29
C VAL A 34 -6.84 -6.15 -10.69
N ASP A 35 -5.59 -6.57 -10.62
CA ASP A 35 -5.15 -7.94 -10.87
C ASP A 35 -4.49 -8.55 -9.64
N GLN A 36 -4.18 -9.85 -9.72
CA GLN A 36 -3.60 -10.61 -8.63
C GLN A 36 -2.18 -10.14 -8.27
N GLU A 37 -1.41 -9.65 -9.24
CA GLU A 37 -0.04 -9.15 -9.01
C GLU A 37 -0.07 -7.90 -8.13
N PHE A 38 -0.87 -6.89 -8.48
CA PHE A 38 -1.00 -5.69 -7.65
C PHE A 38 -1.65 -5.97 -6.30
N HIS A 39 -2.59 -6.91 -6.25
CA HIS A 39 -3.16 -7.32 -4.98
C HIS A 39 -2.08 -7.91 -4.06
N ALA A 40 -1.21 -8.78 -4.57
CA ALA A 40 -0.11 -9.37 -3.80
C ALA A 40 0.93 -8.30 -3.36
N LEU A 41 1.31 -7.37 -4.26
CA LEU A 41 2.24 -6.29 -3.95
C LEU A 41 1.73 -5.35 -2.86
N ILE A 42 0.44 -4.98 -2.90
CA ILE A 42 -0.18 -4.14 -1.88
C ILE A 42 -0.16 -4.86 -0.51
N ARG A 43 -0.48 -6.14 -0.48
CA ARG A 43 -0.43 -6.95 0.75
C ARG A 43 1.00 -7.09 1.28
N GLU A 44 1.96 -7.32 0.39
CA GLU A 44 3.37 -7.40 0.76
C GLU A 44 3.86 -6.06 1.34
N GLY A 45 3.50 -4.94 0.72
CA GLY A 45 3.80 -3.61 1.24
C GLY A 45 3.18 -3.35 2.61
N ASP A 46 1.90 -3.68 2.79
CA ASP A 46 1.17 -3.55 4.06
C ASP A 46 1.80 -4.40 5.18
N ALA A 47 2.29 -5.59 4.86
CA ALA A 47 2.90 -6.49 5.82
C ALA A 47 4.34 -6.07 6.22
N ARG A 48 5.14 -5.59 5.26
CA ARG A 48 6.59 -5.37 5.42
C ARG A 48 6.98 -3.93 5.74
N SER A 49 6.13 -2.95 5.42
CA SER A 49 6.44 -1.53 5.60
C SER A 49 5.44 -0.84 6.51
N PRO A 50 5.84 -0.39 7.71
CA PRO A 50 4.99 0.41 8.59
C PRO A 50 4.45 1.67 7.90
N SER A 51 5.28 2.36 7.10
CA SER A 51 4.85 3.56 6.39
C SER A 51 3.84 3.28 5.29
N PHE A 52 3.98 2.15 4.57
CA PHE A 52 2.97 1.71 3.62
C PHE A 52 1.63 1.43 4.32
N ARG A 53 1.69 0.74 5.47
CA ARG A 53 0.50 0.42 6.28
C ARG A 53 -0.20 1.67 6.80
N GLU A 54 0.53 2.69 7.26
CA GLU A 54 -0.03 3.97 7.71
C GLU A 54 -0.88 4.63 6.62
N ILE A 55 -0.38 4.65 5.37
CA ILE A 55 -1.10 5.19 4.22
C ILE A 55 -2.36 4.38 3.91
N VAL A 56 -2.22 3.06 3.86
CA VAL A 56 -3.35 2.16 3.64
C VAL A 56 -4.41 2.33 4.73
N ASP A 57 -4.00 2.45 5.99
CA ASP A 57 -4.90 2.68 7.12
C ASP A 57 -5.69 3.98 6.98
N GLU A 58 -5.07 5.03 6.50
CA GLU A 58 -5.74 6.30 6.27
C GLU A 58 -6.79 6.18 5.17
N ILE A 59 -6.46 5.52 4.06
CA ILE A 59 -7.40 5.25 2.98
C ILE A 59 -8.55 4.34 3.46
N GLN A 60 -8.25 3.31 4.25
CA GLN A 60 -9.24 2.39 4.81
C GLN A 60 -10.24 3.09 5.73
N ARG A 61 -9.84 4.15 6.44
CA ARG A 61 -10.73 4.98 7.29
C ARG A 61 -11.52 6.02 6.51
N SER A 62 -11.18 6.25 5.25
CA SER A 62 -11.87 7.21 4.37
C SER A 62 -13.09 6.58 3.69
N ASN A 63 -13.79 7.37 2.90
CA ASN A 63 -14.86 6.93 2.01
C ASN A 63 -14.39 6.69 0.56
N ALA A 64 -13.10 6.77 0.28
CA ALA A 64 -12.53 6.56 -1.04
C ALA A 64 -12.25 5.09 -1.31
N ILE A 65 -12.35 4.70 -2.59
CA ILE A 65 -11.83 3.44 -3.12
C ILE A 65 -10.68 3.79 -4.06
N VAL A 66 -9.52 3.17 -3.82
CA VAL A 66 -8.31 3.35 -4.64
C VAL A 66 -8.04 2.06 -5.40
N LEU A 67 -7.99 2.15 -6.72
CA LEU A 67 -7.69 1.04 -7.63
C LEU A 67 -6.30 1.22 -8.22
N VAL A 68 -5.45 0.18 -8.13
CA VAL A 68 -4.08 0.18 -8.65
C VAL A 68 -3.98 -0.84 -9.79
N GLN A 69 -3.46 -0.44 -10.94
CA GLN A 69 -3.33 -1.26 -12.12
C GLN A 69 -2.16 -0.88 -13.01
N TYR A 70 -1.77 -1.77 -13.93
CA TYR A 70 -0.87 -1.40 -15.02
C TYR A 70 -1.58 -0.51 -16.06
N GLY A 71 -0.82 0.38 -16.68
CA GLY A 71 -1.30 1.22 -17.77
C GLY A 71 -0.27 2.27 -18.20
N LEU A 72 -0.69 3.18 -19.06
CA LEU A 72 0.16 4.25 -19.57
C LEU A 72 -0.14 5.59 -18.90
N CYS A 73 0.85 6.19 -18.32
CA CYS A 73 0.83 7.56 -17.81
C CYS A 73 1.48 8.51 -18.82
N ALA A 74 0.81 9.61 -19.16
CA ALA A 74 1.34 10.63 -20.07
C ALA A 74 1.99 10.01 -21.33
N LYS A 75 1.30 9.12 -22.01
CA LYS A 75 1.82 8.38 -23.20
C LYS A 75 3.08 7.56 -22.90
N GLY A 76 3.24 7.08 -21.67
CA GLY A 76 4.39 6.27 -21.26
C GLY A 76 5.62 7.05 -20.81
N GLN A 77 5.52 8.37 -20.65
CA GLN A 77 6.66 9.23 -20.27
C GLN A 77 6.91 9.31 -18.77
N ILE A 78 5.98 8.87 -17.93
CA ILE A 78 6.10 8.85 -16.47
C ILE A 78 5.83 7.46 -15.92
N ARG A 79 6.47 7.13 -14.79
CA ARG A 79 6.43 5.77 -14.19
C ARG A 79 5.07 5.41 -13.62
N SER A 80 4.38 6.38 -13.07
CA SER A 80 3.10 6.19 -12.37
C SER A 80 2.32 7.48 -12.31
N CYS A 81 1.01 7.39 -12.08
CA CYS A 81 0.17 8.57 -11.95
C CYS A 81 -1.21 8.22 -11.36
N VAL A 82 -1.84 9.22 -10.72
CA VAL A 82 -3.29 9.22 -10.51
C VAL A 82 -3.95 9.67 -11.81
N THR A 83 -4.74 8.80 -12.43
CA THR A 83 -5.34 9.06 -13.76
C THR A 83 -6.80 9.47 -13.71
N HIS A 84 -7.49 9.14 -12.63
CA HIS A 84 -8.94 9.37 -12.52
C HIS A 84 -9.31 9.61 -11.07
N VAL A 85 -10.06 10.68 -10.88
CA VAL A 85 -10.72 10.98 -9.61
C VAL A 85 -12.17 11.34 -9.95
N ALA A 86 -13.12 10.62 -9.37
CA ALA A 86 -14.54 10.84 -9.57
C ALA A 86 -15.32 10.56 -8.29
N GLY A 87 -16.51 11.12 -8.22
CA GLY A 87 -17.39 11.04 -7.07
C GLY A 87 -17.52 12.37 -6.37
N ASP A 88 -17.89 12.32 -5.10
CA ASP A 88 -18.05 13.49 -4.24
C ASP A 88 -17.33 13.27 -2.89
N ALA A 89 -17.56 14.17 -1.93
CA ALA A 89 -16.99 14.03 -0.61
C ALA A 89 -17.53 12.81 0.17
N ALA A 90 -18.66 12.24 -0.23
CA ALA A 90 -19.26 11.07 0.42
C ALA A 90 -18.79 9.73 -0.16
N ALA A 91 -18.41 9.69 -1.45
CA ALA A 91 -17.93 8.48 -2.10
C ALA A 91 -16.99 8.83 -3.27
N ARG A 92 -15.71 8.55 -3.11
CA ARG A 92 -14.66 8.92 -4.06
C ARG A 92 -14.00 7.69 -4.67
N ASN A 93 -13.82 7.69 -5.97
CA ASN A 93 -13.08 6.65 -6.70
C ASN A 93 -11.81 7.26 -7.27
N ILE A 94 -10.67 6.68 -6.92
CA ILE A 94 -9.34 7.12 -7.35
C ILE A 94 -8.68 5.96 -8.09
N ARG A 95 -8.15 6.23 -9.29
CA ARG A 95 -7.42 5.23 -10.08
C ARG A 95 -5.95 5.63 -10.19
N ILE A 96 -5.11 4.70 -9.79
CA ILE A 96 -3.66 4.77 -9.92
C ILE A 96 -3.23 3.86 -11.05
N VAL A 97 -2.37 4.37 -11.91
CA VAL A 97 -1.77 3.60 -13.02
C VAL A 97 -0.27 3.56 -12.81
N ILE A 98 0.29 2.37 -12.93
CA ILE A 98 1.73 2.11 -12.87
C ILE A 98 2.20 1.74 -14.27
N ASN A 99 3.19 2.47 -14.79
CA ASN A 99 3.78 2.29 -16.12
C ASN A 99 5.25 1.81 -16.05
N THR A 100 5.63 1.15 -14.99
CA THR A 100 6.99 0.65 -14.84
C THR A 100 6.97 -0.82 -14.45
N ARG A 101 7.96 -1.56 -14.97
CA ARG A 101 8.25 -2.91 -14.54
C ARG A 101 9.66 -2.92 -13.95
N THR A 102 9.74 -3.16 -12.66
CA THR A 102 10.97 -3.14 -11.89
C THR A 102 10.92 -4.23 -10.82
N THR A 103 11.86 -4.23 -9.88
CA THR A 103 11.84 -5.17 -8.75
C THR A 103 10.62 -4.92 -7.86
N ASN A 104 10.10 -5.96 -7.22
CA ASN A 104 8.92 -5.87 -6.36
C ASN A 104 9.04 -4.77 -5.29
N ASP A 105 10.18 -4.66 -4.61
CA ASP A 105 10.36 -3.64 -3.56
C ASP A 105 10.29 -2.21 -4.12
N ARG A 106 10.87 -1.97 -5.31
CA ARG A 106 10.74 -0.67 -5.99
C ARG A 106 9.31 -0.42 -6.48
N LEU A 107 8.62 -1.46 -6.92
CA LEU A 107 7.23 -1.36 -7.38
C LEU A 107 6.30 -1.05 -6.20
N ILE A 108 6.49 -1.70 -5.04
CA ILE A 108 5.78 -1.41 -3.81
C ILE A 108 6.03 0.04 -3.36
N ALA A 109 7.28 0.52 -3.41
CA ALA A 109 7.60 1.90 -3.06
C ALA A 109 6.94 2.91 -4.03
N THR A 110 6.87 2.60 -5.33
CA THR A 110 6.15 3.41 -6.32
C THR A 110 4.63 3.40 -6.04
N ILE A 111 4.06 2.25 -5.66
CA ILE A 111 2.66 2.18 -5.24
C ILE A 111 2.43 3.07 -4.02
N ALA A 112 3.30 3.03 -3.01
CA ALA A 112 3.20 3.89 -1.82
C ALA A 112 3.22 5.39 -2.16
N HIS A 113 4.08 5.79 -3.12
CA HIS A 113 4.13 7.15 -3.65
C HIS A 113 2.76 7.58 -4.20
N GLU A 114 2.15 6.78 -5.05
CA GLU A 114 0.85 7.09 -5.64
C GLU A 114 -0.30 7.00 -4.63
N LEU A 115 -0.21 6.10 -3.65
CA LEU A 115 -1.17 6.04 -2.54
C LEU A 115 -1.08 7.29 -1.66
N GLN A 116 0.11 7.89 -1.50
CA GLN A 116 0.27 9.17 -0.81
C GLN A 116 -0.44 10.30 -1.56
N HIS A 117 -0.36 10.33 -2.88
CA HIS A 117 -1.16 11.24 -3.70
C HIS A 117 -2.66 11.02 -3.52
N ALA A 118 -3.10 9.78 -3.43
CA ALA A 118 -4.50 9.48 -3.13
C ALA A 118 -4.92 10.01 -1.75
N VAL A 119 -4.07 9.90 -0.73
CA VAL A 119 -4.30 10.47 0.61
C VAL A 119 -4.41 11.99 0.56
N GLU A 120 -3.54 12.67 -0.19
CA GLU A 120 -3.60 14.13 -0.38
C GLU A 120 -4.94 14.56 -1.00
N ILE A 121 -5.42 13.83 -2.00
CA ILE A 121 -6.73 14.04 -2.63
C ILE A 121 -7.87 13.80 -1.63
N ILE A 122 -7.76 12.75 -0.82
CA ILE A 122 -8.77 12.38 0.19
C ILE A 122 -8.91 13.46 1.26
N ARG A 123 -7.79 14.02 1.71
CA ARG A 123 -7.75 15.11 2.72
C ARG A 123 -8.37 16.42 2.23
N ASP A 124 -8.38 16.66 0.93
CA ASP A 124 -9.04 17.82 0.32
C ASP A 124 -10.47 17.46 -0.10
N ALA A 125 -11.45 17.91 0.68
CA ALA A 125 -12.87 17.65 0.39
C ALA A 125 -13.33 18.21 -0.97
N GLY A 126 -12.66 19.25 -1.48
CA GLY A 126 -12.95 19.88 -2.77
C GLY A 126 -12.37 19.13 -3.97
N ALA A 127 -11.38 18.24 -3.77
CA ALA A 127 -10.70 17.52 -4.85
C ALA A 127 -11.53 16.34 -5.35
N THR A 128 -12.64 16.61 -6.05
CA THR A 128 -13.61 15.62 -6.51
C THR A 128 -13.53 15.29 -8.00
N GLY A 129 -12.72 16.05 -8.75
CA GLY A 129 -12.52 15.85 -10.18
C GLY A 129 -11.16 16.39 -10.65
N PRO A 130 -10.83 16.21 -11.94
CA PRO A 130 -9.48 16.51 -12.46
C PRO A 130 -9.03 17.96 -12.25
N GLU A 131 -9.90 18.94 -12.46
CA GLU A 131 -9.59 20.35 -12.32
C GLU A 131 -9.28 20.71 -10.86
N GLN A 132 -10.07 20.21 -9.92
CA GLN A 132 -9.90 20.42 -8.49
C GLN A 132 -8.63 19.73 -7.97
N VAL A 133 -8.32 18.54 -8.47
CA VAL A 133 -7.07 17.84 -8.18
C VAL A 133 -5.87 18.61 -8.69
N LEU A 134 -5.93 19.16 -9.92
CA LEU A 134 -4.87 20.01 -10.43
C LEU A 134 -4.71 21.29 -9.59
N ALA A 135 -5.81 21.91 -9.16
CA ALA A 135 -5.78 23.06 -8.27
C ALA A 135 -5.17 22.74 -6.90
N LEU A 136 -5.47 21.56 -6.34
CA LEU A 136 -4.83 21.05 -5.14
C LEU A 136 -3.32 20.94 -5.33
N TYR A 137 -2.85 20.27 -6.39
CA TYR A 137 -1.42 20.06 -6.61
C TYR A 137 -0.66 21.34 -6.97
N ARG A 138 -1.29 22.32 -7.58
CA ARG A 138 -0.69 23.67 -7.73
C ARG A 138 -0.44 24.34 -6.38
N ARG A 139 -1.21 24.01 -5.36
CA ARG A 139 -1.09 24.57 -4.00
C ARG A 139 -0.08 23.83 -3.14
N ILE A 140 -0.04 22.48 -3.23
CA ILE A 140 0.80 21.63 -2.35
C ILE A 140 2.02 21.03 -3.06
N GLY A 141 2.02 21.03 -4.39
CA GLY A 141 3.08 20.45 -5.20
C GLY A 141 4.36 21.24 -5.20
N THR A 142 5.40 20.66 -5.74
CA THR A 142 6.74 21.24 -5.85
C THR A 142 7.10 21.59 -7.30
N GLY A 143 8.18 22.34 -7.48
CA GLY A 143 8.78 22.59 -8.79
C GLY A 143 7.87 23.33 -9.78
N GLU A 144 7.77 22.82 -11.00
CA GLU A 144 7.04 23.46 -12.09
C GLU A 144 5.51 23.33 -11.94
N CYS A 145 5.03 22.33 -11.22
CA CYS A 145 3.61 22.21 -10.90
C CYS A 145 3.12 23.36 -10.03
N ALA A 146 3.84 23.67 -8.95
CA ALA A 146 3.51 24.80 -8.06
C ALA A 146 3.51 26.14 -8.81
N LYS A 147 4.32 26.27 -9.88
CA LYS A 147 4.36 27.44 -10.73
C LYS A 147 3.28 27.45 -11.84
N GLY A 148 2.44 26.41 -11.90
CA GLY A 148 1.40 26.26 -12.92
C GLY A 148 1.92 25.98 -14.32
N ARG A 149 3.19 25.56 -14.47
CA ARG A 149 3.87 25.29 -15.74
C ARG A 149 3.88 23.81 -16.14
N SER A 150 3.40 22.95 -15.26
CA SER A 150 3.31 21.51 -15.50
C SER A 150 2.05 20.96 -14.85
N ASP A 151 1.46 19.96 -15.47
CA ASP A 151 0.44 19.07 -14.90
C ASP A 151 1.06 17.80 -14.28
N ARG A 152 2.40 17.66 -14.37
CA ARG A 152 3.16 16.63 -13.66
C ARG A 152 3.53 17.16 -12.29
N CYS A 153 2.75 16.73 -11.32
CA CYS A 153 2.80 17.27 -9.99
C CYS A 153 3.36 16.25 -9.01
N GLU A 154 4.44 16.65 -8.35
CA GLU A 154 5.05 15.89 -7.27
C GLU A 154 4.86 16.65 -5.96
N THR A 155 4.83 15.93 -4.84
CA THR A 155 4.83 16.51 -3.51
C THR A 155 6.02 16.02 -2.70
N GLU A 156 6.47 16.80 -1.74
CA GLU A 156 7.53 16.37 -0.82
C GLU A 156 7.10 15.12 -0.03
N ALA A 157 5.82 15.03 0.34
CA ALA A 157 5.28 13.91 1.09
C ALA A 157 5.34 12.60 0.27
N ALA A 158 4.96 12.62 -1.01
CA ALA A 158 5.01 11.45 -1.88
C ALA A 158 6.45 10.97 -2.10
N LEU A 159 7.38 11.89 -2.36
CA LEU A 159 8.81 11.56 -2.50
C LEU A 159 9.42 11.00 -1.21
N ALA A 160 9.06 11.58 -0.06
CA ALA A 160 9.53 11.12 1.24
C ALA A 160 9.03 9.72 1.56
N VAL A 161 7.76 9.43 1.27
CA VAL A 161 7.13 8.12 1.47
C VAL A 161 7.78 7.06 0.59
N GLU A 162 7.99 7.30 -0.71
CA GLU A 162 8.68 6.35 -1.61
C GLU A 162 10.04 5.95 -1.04
N THR A 163 10.83 6.95 -0.60
CA THR A 163 12.14 6.72 -0.02
C THR A 163 12.08 5.93 1.29
N LYS A 164 11.12 6.25 2.16
CA LYS A 164 10.97 5.61 3.47
C LYS A 164 10.53 4.17 3.33
N VAL A 165 9.53 3.91 2.50
CA VAL A 165 9.02 2.56 2.23
C VAL A 165 10.12 1.68 1.64
N LEU A 166 10.89 2.18 0.67
CA LEU A 166 11.99 1.41 0.08
C LEU A 166 13.04 1.00 1.13
N LYS A 167 13.39 1.90 2.06
CA LYS A 167 14.31 1.60 3.17
C LYS A 167 13.75 0.58 4.16
N GLU A 168 12.45 0.60 4.40
CA GLU A 168 11.77 -0.35 5.30
C GLU A 168 11.73 -1.75 4.67
N LEU A 169 11.42 -1.84 3.38
CA LEU A 169 11.41 -3.10 2.62
C LEU A 169 12.80 -3.75 2.55
N ASP A 170 13.86 -2.95 2.37
CA ASP A 170 15.25 -3.43 2.36
C ASP A 170 15.66 -4.10 3.68
N ARG A 171 15.09 -3.65 4.80
CA ARG A 171 15.36 -4.17 6.15
C ARG A 171 14.45 -5.33 6.56
N SER A 172 13.34 -5.50 5.88
CA SER A 172 12.32 -6.52 6.21
C SER A 172 12.49 -7.73 5.29
N PRO A 173 12.58 -8.96 5.84
CA PRO A 173 12.67 -10.16 5.01
C PRO A 173 11.42 -10.26 4.12
N ARG A 174 11.61 -10.78 2.90
CA ARG A 174 10.48 -11.09 2.02
C ARG A 174 9.65 -12.19 2.68
N ILE A 175 8.35 -12.01 2.68
CA ILE A 175 7.42 -13.07 3.07
C ILE A 175 7.57 -14.15 1.99
N GLY A 176 8.13 -15.30 2.37
CA GLY A 176 8.49 -16.36 1.43
C GLY A 176 7.30 -16.75 0.57
N THR A 177 7.45 -16.66 -0.73
CA THR A 177 6.70 -17.53 -1.66
C THR A 177 7.19 -18.96 -1.41
N PRO A 178 6.30 -19.90 -1.12
CA PRO A 178 6.63 -21.31 -0.98
C PRO A 178 7.28 -21.88 -2.25
#